data_5e7e15a414b2db89592eaf962f3c784c
#
_entry.id   5e7e15a414b2db89592eaf962f3c784c
#
_cell.length_a   1.000
_cell.length_b   1.000
_cell.length_c   1.000
_cell.angle_alpha   90.00
_cell.angle_beta   90.00
_cell.angle_gamma   90.00
#
_symmetry.space_group_name_H-M   'P 1'
#
loop_
_entity.id
_entity.type
_entity.pdbx_description
1 polymer ?
#
loop_
_entity_poly.entity_id
_entity_poly.type
_entity_poly.pdbx_seq_one_letter_code
_entity_poly.pdbx_strand_id
1 'polypeptide(L)'
;LAAELGQAVGFPVTVGSAGPATGPAELPHAHSEADRCLSALRALGHTGKGGAVGDLGFIGVLLGDQADLGGYVHRTLGPVLDYDSRRGTDLVATLDAYFAQGASLTRTKDLLHVHVNTVVQRLERIGRLLGQDWNTPARTLEIQLALRLHRLTRGL
;
A
#
# COMPACT_ATOMS: atom_id res chain seq x y z
N LEU A 1 15.98 -13.39 -8.20
CA LEU A 1 17.31 -13.22 -7.57
C LEU A 1 17.41 -13.97 -6.23
N ALA A 2 16.56 -13.70 -5.20
CA ALA A 2 16.65 -14.39 -3.90
C ALA A 2 16.49 -15.91 -4.04
N ALA A 3 15.50 -16.37 -4.80
CA ALA A 3 15.29 -17.80 -5.05
C ALA A 3 16.46 -18.46 -5.82
N GLU A 4 16.99 -17.81 -6.84
CA GLU A 4 18.13 -18.29 -7.62
C GLU A 4 19.40 -18.39 -6.78
N LEU A 5 19.67 -17.35 -5.96
CA LEU A 5 20.77 -17.38 -5.01
C LEU A 5 20.60 -18.50 -3.99
N GLY A 6 19.38 -18.67 -3.46
CA GLY A 6 19.07 -19.75 -2.52
C GLY A 6 19.31 -21.14 -3.10
N GLN A 7 18.96 -21.36 -4.36
CA GLN A 7 19.27 -22.59 -5.09
C GLN A 7 20.76 -22.81 -5.29
N ALA A 8 21.50 -21.75 -5.64
CA ALA A 8 22.94 -21.83 -5.88
C ALA A 8 23.75 -22.16 -4.62
N VAL A 9 23.33 -21.65 -3.45
CA VAL A 9 24.06 -21.85 -2.19
C VAL A 9 23.49 -22.96 -1.29
N GLY A 10 22.32 -23.52 -1.64
CA GLY A 10 21.71 -24.62 -0.93
C GLY A 10 20.95 -24.25 0.37
N PHE A 11 20.70 -22.96 0.62
CA PHE A 11 19.91 -22.49 1.77
C PHE A 11 19.13 -21.20 1.43
N PRO A 12 18.06 -20.86 2.18
CA PRO A 12 17.25 -19.68 1.91
C PRO A 12 18.07 -18.39 2.02
N VAL A 13 18.06 -17.57 0.96
CA VAL A 13 18.75 -16.27 0.91
C VAL A 13 17.71 -15.15 0.92
N THR A 14 17.81 -14.21 1.88
CA THR A 14 16.98 -13.02 1.94
C THR A 14 17.74 -11.85 1.32
N VAL A 15 17.10 -11.11 0.40
CA VAL A 15 17.72 -10.01 -0.34
C VAL A 15 16.91 -8.73 -0.14
N GLY A 16 17.53 -7.72 0.46
CA GLY A 16 17.04 -6.34 0.43
C GLY A 16 17.56 -5.63 -0.82
N SER A 17 16.73 -4.85 -1.47
CA SER A 17 17.10 -4.03 -2.61
C SER A 17 16.65 -2.59 -2.46
N ALA A 18 17.35 -1.67 -3.11
CA ALA A 18 16.99 -0.27 -3.25
C ALA A 18 16.72 0.07 -4.71
N GLY A 19 16.15 1.25 -4.95
CA GLY A 19 15.93 1.79 -6.29
C GLY A 19 17.24 1.96 -7.08
N PRO A 20 17.18 2.18 -8.40
CA PRO A 20 18.38 2.37 -9.20
C PRO A 20 19.12 3.62 -8.75
N ALA A 21 20.43 3.49 -8.45
CA ALA A 21 21.33 4.63 -8.27
C ALA A 21 21.72 5.16 -9.65
N THR A 22 21.54 6.46 -9.86
CA THR A 22 21.82 7.14 -11.15
C THR A 22 23.31 7.55 -11.26
N GLY A 23 24.05 7.49 -10.13
CA GLY A 23 25.46 7.81 -10.09
C GLY A 23 26.15 7.36 -8.80
N PRO A 24 27.51 7.44 -8.75
CA PRO A 24 28.27 6.99 -7.59
C PRO A 24 27.92 7.68 -6.26
N ALA A 25 27.49 8.93 -6.31
CA ALA A 25 27.10 9.70 -5.13
C ALA A 25 25.86 9.13 -4.41
N GLU A 26 25.00 8.41 -5.11
CA GLU A 26 23.77 7.81 -4.58
C GLU A 26 23.98 6.40 -4.01
N LEU A 27 25.13 5.75 -4.30
CA LEU A 27 25.39 4.38 -3.85
C LEU A 27 25.35 4.20 -2.32
N PRO A 28 25.91 5.12 -1.49
CA PRO A 28 25.81 4.97 -0.03
C PRO A 28 24.36 5.02 0.47
N HIS A 29 23.53 5.88 -0.13
CA HIS A 29 22.11 5.98 0.19
C HIS A 29 21.36 4.71 -0.20
N ALA A 30 21.53 4.24 -1.44
CA ALA A 30 20.91 3.01 -1.94
C ALA A 30 21.34 1.79 -1.10
N HIS A 31 22.61 1.70 -0.70
CA HIS A 31 23.08 0.63 0.19
C HIS A 31 22.39 0.67 1.56
N SER A 32 22.33 1.84 2.18
CA SER A 32 21.63 2.04 3.47
C SER A 32 20.14 1.68 3.39
N GLU A 33 19.47 2.03 2.30
CA GLU A 33 18.08 1.68 2.03
C GLU A 33 17.91 0.16 1.87
N ALA A 34 18.79 -0.51 1.12
CA ALA A 34 18.77 -1.96 0.95
C ALA A 34 18.99 -2.71 2.28
N ASP A 35 19.88 -2.22 3.14
CA ASP A 35 20.12 -2.78 4.48
C ASP A 35 18.92 -2.64 5.40
N ARG A 36 18.24 -1.50 5.39
CA ARG A 36 16.97 -1.30 6.13
C ARG A 36 15.89 -2.24 5.63
N CYS A 37 15.77 -2.38 4.31
CA CYS A 37 14.84 -3.34 3.69
C CYS A 37 15.13 -4.78 4.13
N LEU A 38 16.39 -5.21 4.09
CA LEU A 38 16.79 -6.54 4.53
C LEU A 38 16.45 -6.79 6.01
N SER A 39 16.71 -5.81 6.87
CA SER A 39 16.40 -5.88 8.30
C SER A 39 14.90 -6.01 8.54
N ALA A 40 14.08 -5.24 7.81
CA ALA A 40 12.63 -5.33 7.89
C ALA A 40 12.09 -6.68 7.39
N LEU A 41 12.59 -7.19 6.26
CA LEU A 41 12.19 -8.51 5.76
C LEU A 41 12.45 -9.61 6.79
N ARG A 42 13.60 -9.57 7.47
CA ARG A 42 13.94 -10.52 8.55
C ARG A 42 13.00 -10.38 9.75
N ALA A 43 12.75 -9.15 10.21
CA ALA A 43 11.87 -8.87 11.35
C ALA A 43 10.41 -9.30 11.08
N LEU A 44 9.97 -9.20 9.81
CA LEU A 44 8.64 -9.65 9.37
C LEU A 44 8.56 -11.16 9.08
N GLY A 45 9.64 -11.93 9.29
CA GLY A 45 9.66 -13.36 9.02
C GLY A 45 9.69 -13.73 7.53
N HIS A 46 10.03 -12.80 6.66
CA HIS A 46 10.13 -13.02 5.20
C HIS A 46 11.48 -13.62 4.80
N THR A 47 11.92 -14.66 5.53
CA THR A 47 13.19 -15.36 5.23
C THR A 47 13.12 -16.05 3.87
N GLY A 48 14.20 -15.97 3.09
CA GLY A 48 14.29 -16.58 1.76
C GLY A 48 13.59 -15.79 0.65
N LYS A 49 13.13 -14.56 0.93
CA LYS A 49 12.47 -13.68 -0.03
C LYS A 49 13.36 -12.49 -0.39
N GLY A 50 13.12 -11.93 -1.58
CA GLY A 50 13.65 -10.63 -1.99
C GLY A 50 12.57 -9.57 -1.94
N GLY A 51 12.96 -8.31 -1.66
CA GLY A 51 12.05 -7.17 -1.71
C GLY A 51 12.78 -5.84 -1.72
N ALA A 52 12.08 -4.81 -2.13
CA ALA A 52 12.50 -3.42 -2.02
C ALA A 52 11.70 -2.71 -0.90
N VAL A 53 12.17 -1.56 -0.44
CA VAL A 53 11.48 -0.75 0.58
C VAL A 53 10.03 -0.46 0.16
N GLY A 54 9.80 -0.18 -1.14
CA GLY A 54 8.45 0.03 -1.68
C GLY A 54 7.49 -1.16 -1.56
N ASP A 55 8.02 -2.39 -1.51
CA ASP A 55 7.21 -3.62 -1.38
C ASP A 55 6.78 -3.89 0.07
N LEU A 56 7.35 -3.17 1.04
CA LEU A 56 7.07 -3.32 2.47
C LEU A 56 5.84 -2.52 2.93
N GLY A 57 5.07 -1.96 1.98
CA GLY A 57 3.88 -1.19 2.29
C GLY A 57 4.16 -0.01 3.21
N PHE A 58 3.35 0.18 4.26
CA PHE A 58 3.54 1.27 5.21
C PHE A 58 4.86 1.18 5.99
N ILE A 59 5.36 -0.02 6.27
CA ILE A 59 6.66 -0.22 6.92
C ILE A 59 7.78 0.36 6.05
N GLY A 60 7.69 0.21 4.73
CA GLY A 60 8.62 0.83 3.79
C GLY A 60 8.64 2.37 3.88
N VAL A 61 7.48 2.99 4.10
CA VAL A 61 7.40 4.45 4.31
C VAL A 61 8.14 4.88 5.59
N LEU A 62 8.02 4.10 6.67
CA LEU A 62 8.71 4.38 7.94
C LEU A 62 10.22 4.17 7.86
N LEU A 63 10.69 3.32 6.96
CA LEU A 63 12.10 2.96 6.81
C LEU A 63 12.84 3.78 5.75
N GLY A 64 12.11 4.49 4.88
CA GLY A 64 12.70 5.38 3.87
C GLY A 64 13.24 6.66 4.48
N ASP A 65 14.37 7.16 3.99
CA ASP A 65 14.96 8.44 4.45
C ASP A 65 14.09 9.64 4.02
N GLN A 66 13.35 9.50 2.96
CA GLN A 66 12.29 10.43 2.55
C GLN A 66 10.99 9.64 2.50
N ALA A 67 10.09 9.95 3.43
CA ALA A 67 8.78 9.32 3.47
C ALA A 67 8.01 9.66 2.18
N ASP A 68 8.06 8.79 1.17
CA ASP A 68 7.27 8.91 -0.06
C ASP A 68 5.79 8.60 0.24
N LEU A 69 5.17 9.53 0.98
CA LEU A 69 3.75 9.42 1.35
C LEU A 69 2.86 9.43 0.12
N GLY A 70 3.20 10.25 -0.87
CA GLY A 70 2.47 10.34 -2.13
C GLY A 70 2.52 9.04 -2.92
N GLY A 71 3.72 8.47 -3.08
CA GLY A 71 3.90 7.18 -3.72
C GLY A 71 3.20 6.04 -2.97
N TYR A 72 3.24 6.03 -1.64
CA TYR A 72 2.48 5.05 -0.85
C TYR A 72 0.97 5.14 -1.11
N VAL A 73 0.41 6.36 -1.06
CA VAL A 73 -1.01 6.59 -1.37
C VAL A 73 -1.34 6.12 -2.78
N HIS A 74 -0.50 6.46 -3.76
CA HIS A 74 -0.74 6.08 -5.15
C HIS A 74 -0.63 4.57 -5.38
N ARG A 75 0.34 3.89 -4.78
CA ARG A 75 0.46 2.41 -4.85
C ARG A 75 -0.74 1.71 -4.21
N THR A 76 -1.28 2.26 -3.13
CA THR A 76 -2.36 1.63 -2.37
C THR A 76 -3.74 1.96 -2.92
N LEU A 77 -4.01 3.23 -3.27
CA LEU A 77 -5.32 3.74 -3.68
C LEU A 77 -5.39 4.16 -5.14
N GLY A 78 -4.26 4.18 -5.87
CA GLY A 78 -4.16 4.70 -7.23
C GLY A 78 -5.27 4.22 -8.17
N PRO A 79 -5.54 2.91 -8.26
CA PRO A 79 -6.60 2.40 -9.14
C PRO A 79 -7.99 2.99 -8.85
N VAL A 80 -8.29 3.29 -7.57
CA VAL A 80 -9.58 3.89 -7.16
C VAL A 80 -9.57 5.40 -7.40
N LEU A 81 -8.47 6.08 -7.10
CA LEU A 81 -8.30 7.52 -7.36
C LEU A 81 -8.41 7.84 -8.86
N ASP A 82 -7.75 7.05 -9.70
CA ASP A 82 -7.79 7.19 -11.15
C ASP A 82 -9.18 6.91 -11.71
N TYR A 83 -9.89 5.93 -11.13
CA TYR A 83 -11.26 5.63 -11.54
C TYR A 83 -12.20 6.79 -11.21
N ASP A 84 -12.13 7.32 -9.98
CA ASP A 84 -12.94 8.46 -9.55
C ASP A 84 -12.67 9.68 -10.42
N SER A 85 -11.40 10.00 -10.70
CA SER A 85 -11.01 11.11 -11.56
C SER A 85 -11.56 11.00 -12.98
N ARG A 86 -11.53 9.79 -13.57
CA ARG A 86 -12.00 9.57 -14.95
C ARG A 86 -13.52 9.48 -15.07
N ARG A 87 -14.22 9.01 -14.04
CA ARG A 87 -15.64 8.70 -14.09
C ARG A 87 -16.52 9.66 -13.29
N GLY A 88 -15.92 10.59 -12.54
CA GLY A 88 -16.65 11.49 -11.66
C GLY A 88 -17.42 10.72 -10.57
N THR A 89 -16.82 9.67 -10.02
CA THR A 89 -17.42 8.85 -8.96
C THR A 89 -16.81 9.16 -7.60
N ASP A 90 -17.43 8.68 -6.52
CA ASP A 90 -17.04 8.93 -5.13
C ASP A 90 -16.62 7.63 -4.43
N LEU A 91 -15.83 6.80 -5.09
CA LEU A 91 -15.43 5.50 -4.53
C LEU A 91 -14.48 5.68 -3.33
N VAL A 92 -13.53 6.61 -3.41
CA VAL A 92 -12.61 6.93 -2.30
C VAL A 92 -13.39 7.45 -1.10
N ALA A 93 -14.34 8.38 -1.29
CA ALA A 93 -15.19 8.89 -0.23
C ALA A 93 -16.08 7.77 0.37
N THR A 94 -16.57 6.86 -0.46
CA THR A 94 -17.34 5.69 -0.01
C THR A 94 -16.50 4.74 0.84
N LEU A 95 -15.27 4.45 0.43
CA LEU A 95 -14.34 3.59 1.14
C LEU A 95 -13.95 4.19 2.50
N ASP A 96 -13.67 5.47 2.53
CA ASP A 96 -13.36 6.22 3.75
C ASP A 96 -14.53 6.23 4.74
N ALA A 97 -15.73 6.52 4.26
CA ALA A 97 -16.97 6.45 5.06
C ALA A 97 -17.22 5.03 5.59
N TYR A 98 -17.00 4.01 4.77
CA TYR A 98 -17.20 2.61 5.15
C TYR A 98 -16.30 2.21 6.32
N PHE A 99 -15.01 2.51 6.26
CA PHE A 99 -14.10 2.23 7.36
C PHE A 99 -14.36 3.10 8.60
N ALA A 100 -14.70 4.39 8.42
CA ALA A 100 -15.06 5.28 9.53
C ALA A 100 -16.31 4.79 10.29
N GLN A 101 -17.20 4.09 9.59
CA GLN A 101 -18.42 3.49 10.18
C GLN A 101 -18.22 2.04 10.64
N GLY A 102 -16.98 1.59 10.82
CA GLY A 102 -16.64 0.23 11.27
C GLY A 102 -17.14 -0.85 10.31
N ALA A 103 -17.01 -0.62 9.01
CA ALA A 103 -17.43 -1.52 7.93
C ALA A 103 -18.93 -1.87 7.93
N SER A 104 -19.78 -0.97 8.44
CA SER A 104 -21.24 -1.14 8.48
C SER A 104 -21.90 -0.52 7.26
N LEU A 105 -22.51 -1.33 6.40
CA LEU A 105 -23.25 -0.86 5.22
C LEU A 105 -24.39 0.11 5.58
N THR A 106 -25.12 -0.19 6.65
CA THR A 106 -26.24 0.65 7.10
C THR A 106 -25.77 2.01 7.55
N ARG A 107 -24.76 2.09 8.41
CA ARG A 107 -24.22 3.38 8.87
C ARG A 107 -23.55 4.16 7.74
N THR A 108 -22.91 3.45 6.81
CA THR A 108 -22.28 4.08 5.63
C THR A 108 -23.33 4.72 4.71
N LYS A 109 -24.43 4.02 4.41
CA LYS A 109 -25.50 4.59 3.59
C LYS A 109 -26.12 5.83 4.22
N ASP A 110 -26.31 5.80 5.55
CA ASP A 110 -26.88 6.94 6.29
C ASP A 110 -25.93 8.15 6.27
N LEU A 111 -24.62 7.92 6.46
CA LEU A 111 -23.60 8.96 6.38
C LEU A 111 -23.50 9.59 4.99
N LEU A 112 -23.57 8.77 3.93
CA LEU A 112 -23.43 9.22 2.54
C LEU A 112 -24.77 9.68 1.92
N HIS A 113 -25.90 9.53 2.64
CA HIS A 113 -27.27 9.82 2.16
C HIS A 113 -27.59 9.12 0.83
N VAL A 114 -27.23 7.84 0.71
CA VAL A 114 -27.49 7.03 -0.48
C VAL A 114 -28.23 5.74 -0.12
N HIS A 115 -28.75 5.03 -1.12
CA HIS A 115 -29.34 3.71 -0.89
C HIS A 115 -28.26 2.67 -0.59
N VAL A 116 -28.57 1.66 0.25
CA VAL A 116 -27.62 0.59 0.62
C VAL A 116 -27.05 -0.15 -0.59
N ASN A 117 -27.86 -0.38 -1.61
CA ASN A 117 -27.40 -1.03 -2.85
C ASN A 117 -26.33 -0.22 -3.58
N THR A 118 -26.38 1.12 -3.50
CA THR A 118 -25.35 2.00 -4.04
C THR A 118 -24.02 1.79 -3.31
N VAL A 119 -24.06 1.68 -1.98
CA VAL A 119 -22.85 1.38 -1.19
C VAL A 119 -22.28 0.02 -1.59
N VAL A 120 -23.13 -1.02 -1.68
CA VAL A 120 -22.71 -2.37 -2.10
C VAL A 120 -22.05 -2.34 -3.48
N GLN A 121 -22.69 -1.74 -4.48
CA GLN A 121 -22.14 -1.64 -5.85
C GLN A 121 -20.82 -0.88 -5.89
N ARG A 122 -20.68 0.20 -5.10
CA ARG A 122 -19.42 0.95 -4.99
C ARG A 122 -18.32 0.09 -4.36
N LEU A 123 -18.61 -0.63 -3.27
CA LEU A 123 -17.63 -1.54 -2.62
C LEU A 123 -17.24 -2.71 -3.53
N GLU A 124 -18.16 -3.28 -4.29
CA GLU A 124 -17.84 -4.29 -5.32
C GLU A 124 -16.92 -3.74 -6.40
N ARG A 125 -17.14 -2.49 -6.82
CA ARG A 125 -16.25 -1.82 -7.77
C ARG A 125 -14.87 -1.61 -7.17
N ILE A 126 -14.78 -1.17 -5.93
CA ILE A 126 -13.53 -1.00 -5.18
C ILE A 126 -12.78 -2.33 -5.11
N GLY A 127 -13.46 -3.42 -4.77
CA GLY A 127 -12.87 -4.76 -4.72
C GLY A 127 -12.30 -5.22 -6.07
N ARG A 128 -12.95 -4.87 -7.18
CA ARG A 128 -12.40 -5.14 -8.53
C ARG A 128 -11.17 -4.30 -8.88
N LEU A 129 -11.04 -3.09 -8.32
CA LEU A 129 -9.92 -2.19 -8.56
C LEU A 129 -8.72 -2.49 -7.66
N LEU A 130 -8.95 -2.81 -6.38
CA LEU A 130 -7.90 -3.05 -5.39
C LEU A 130 -7.48 -4.52 -5.25
N GLY A 131 -8.24 -5.45 -5.82
CA GLY A 131 -8.05 -6.89 -5.67
C GLY A 131 -9.01 -7.53 -4.67
N GLN A 132 -9.16 -8.85 -4.76
CA GLN A 132 -10.12 -9.63 -3.94
C GLN A 132 -9.76 -9.65 -2.45
N ASP A 133 -8.52 -9.35 -2.12
CA ASP A 133 -7.96 -9.34 -0.77
C ASP A 133 -8.08 -7.98 -0.05
N TRP A 134 -8.70 -6.98 -0.67
CA TRP A 134 -8.79 -5.61 -0.16
C TRP A 134 -9.38 -5.50 1.27
N ASN A 135 -10.25 -6.46 1.64
CA ASN A 135 -10.93 -6.50 2.94
C ASN A 135 -10.28 -7.45 3.95
N THR A 136 -9.11 -8.01 3.65
CA THR A 136 -8.32 -8.76 4.64
C THR A 136 -7.78 -7.81 5.72
N PRO A 137 -7.54 -8.27 6.95
CA PRO A 137 -7.08 -7.39 8.04
C PRO A 137 -5.82 -6.60 7.70
N ALA A 138 -4.82 -7.24 7.08
CA ALA A 138 -3.56 -6.59 6.70
C ALA A 138 -3.79 -5.51 5.63
N ARG A 139 -4.54 -5.84 4.57
CA ARG A 139 -4.81 -4.92 3.47
C ARG A 139 -5.72 -3.76 3.89
N THR A 140 -6.69 -4.04 4.76
CA THR A 140 -7.57 -3.02 5.38
C THR A 140 -6.77 -1.97 6.14
N LEU A 141 -5.76 -2.38 6.92
CA LEU A 141 -4.90 -1.45 7.64
C LEU A 141 -4.12 -0.53 6.68
N GLU A 142 -3.52 -1.08 5.63
CA GLU A 142 -2.79 -0.30 4.62
C GLU A 142 -3.71 0.71 3.92
N ILE A 143 -4.91 0.29 3.52
CA ILE A 143 -5.90 1.14 2.87
C ILE A 143 -6.34 2.28 3.81
N GLN A 144 -6.64 1.99 5.07
CA GLN A 144 -7.03 3.02 6.04
C GLN A 144 -5.90 4.05 6.29
N LEU A 145 -4.65 3.60 6.35
CA LEU A 145 -3.50 4.50 6.45
C LEU A 145 -3.37 5.38 5.19
N ALA A 146 -3.50 4.78 4.01
CA ALA A 146 -3.44 5.52 2.75
C ALA A 146 -4.57 6.56 2.63
N LEU A 147 -5.79 6.24 3.07
CA LEU A 147 -6.91 7.18 3.12
C LEU A 147 -6.63 8.37 4.05
N ARG A 148 -6.04 8.12 5.24
CA ARG A 148 -5.65 9.20 6.18
C ARG A 148 -4.59 10.10 5.58
N LEU A 149 -3.55 9.53 4.97
CA LEU A 149 -2.50 10.27 4.30
C LEU A 149 -3.03 11.06 3.11
N HIS A 150 -3.92 10.49 2.31
CA HIS A 150 -4.57 11.17 1.20
C HIS A 150 -5.36 12.41 1.65
N ARG A 151 -6.07 12.32 2.78
CA ARG A 151 -6.75 13.50 3.37
C ARG A 151 -5.78 14.60 3.80
N LEU A 152 -4.65 14.23 4.41
CA LEU A 152 -3.63 15.20 4.83
C LEU A 152 -3.03 15.93 3.63
N THR A 153 -2.76 15.24 2.53
CA THR A 153 -2.16 15.84 1.33
C THR A 153 -3.13 16.70 0.51
N ARG A 154 -4.45 16.52 0.68
CA ARG A 154 -5.47 17.36 0.03
C ARG A 154 -5.89 18.58 0.86
N GLY A 155 -5.58 18.61 2.14
CA GLY A 155 -5.90 19.71 3.06
C GLY A 155 -4.77 20.72 3.23
N LEU A 156 -3.64 20.50 2.55
CA LEU A 156 -2.53 21.44 2.40
C LEU A 156 -2.60 22.10 1.02
#